data_d2fa38c311b761f98a7d76bab830fa1f
#
_entry.id   d2fa38c311b761f98a7d76bab830fa1f
#
_cell.length_a   1.000
_cell.length_b   1.000
_cell.length_c   1.000
_cell.angle_alpha   90.00
_cell.angle_beta   90.00
_cell.angle_gamma   90.00
#
_symmetry.space_group_name_H-M   'P 1'
#
loop_
_entity.id
_entity.type
_entity.pdbx_description
1 polymer ?
#
loop_
_entity_poly.entity_id
_entity_poly.type
_entity_poly.pdbx_seq_one_letter_code
_entity_poly.pdbx_strand_id
1 'polypeptide(L)'
;MSDPLFDAEDDAATPLTPEEREGLIPTYITLRHELNEAEQIGIEEADRWAFGRKRDVLDERFLTALHKRMFGQVWRWAGQYRTTGRNIGVDAYRIGMDLHQLLDDVRYWVAHGTYGADEVAVRFHHRLVAIHPFPNGNGRHARLAADLLAVQLGAARLTWGRANLVEPKETRQAYVTALRAADDHDIAPLLAFART
;
A
#
# COMPACT_ATOMS: atom_id res chain seq x y z
N MET A 1 -15.89 19.49 16.49
CA MET A 1 -14.88 18.94 17.40
C MET A 1 -13.95 18.11 16.57
N SER A 2 -12.65 18.36 16.66
CA SER A 2 -11.58 17.54 16.08
C SER A 2 -11.63 16.17 16.75
N ASP A 3 -11.54 15.10 15.95
CA ASP A 3 -11.53 13.73 16.48
C ASP A 3 -10.06 13.25 16.52
N PRO A 4 -9.44 13.18 17.71
CA PRO A 4 -8.00 12.90 17.84
C PRO A 4 -7.59 11.54 17.28
N LEU A 5 -8.56 10.65 17.03
CA LEU A 5 -8.32 9.33 16.44
C LEU A 5 -8.20 9.39 14.91
N PHE A 6 -8.95 10.31 14.25
CA PHE A 6 -9.12 10.31 12.80
C PHE A 6 -8.65 11.58 12.10
N ASP A 7 -8.20 12.59 12.84
CA ASP A 7 -7.67 13.80 12.23
C ASP A 7 -6.43 13.47 11.40
N ALA A 8 -6.47 13.86 10.13
CA ALA A 8 -5.35 13.68 9.22
C ALA A 8 -4.25 14.69 9.58
N GLU A 9 -3.06 14.18 9.87
CA GLU A 9 -1.88 15.02 10.08
C GLU A 9 -1.27 15.55 8.77
N ASP A 10 -1.84 15.18 7.59
CA ASP A 10 -1.15 15.37 6.31
C ASP A 10 -2.13 15.29 5.12
N ASP A 11 -1.94 16.14 4.11
CA ASP A 11 -2.70 16.20 2.85
C ASP A 11 -2.64 14.90 2.03
N ALA A 12 -1.64 14.06 2.25
CA ALA A 12 -1.50 12.74 1.60
C ALA A 12 -2.23 11.61 2.35
N ALA A 13 -2.88 11.90 3.48
CA ALA A 13 -3.71 10.93 4.17
C ALA A 13 -5.11 10.87 3.53
N THR A 14 -5.63 9.67 3.35
CA THR A 14 -7.02 9.47 2.90
C THR A 14 -7.93 9.43 4.13
N PRO A 15 -8.81 10.44 4.32
CA PRO A 15 -9.73 10.44 5.45
C PRO A 15 -10.76 9.32 5.28
N LEU A 16 -11.06 8.62 6.39
CA LEU A 16 -12.15 7.65 6.45
C LEU A 16 -13.50 8.35 6.51
N THR A 17 -14.51 7.80 5.83
CA THR A 17 -15.90 8.24 5.99
C THR A 17 -16.41 7.87 7.39
N PRO A 18 -17.52 8.50 7.87
CA PRO A 18 -18.15 8.12 9.14
C PRO A 18 -18.45 6.61 9.22
N GLU A 19 -19.01 6.03 8.16
CA GLU A 19 -19.37 4.61 8.09
C GLU A 19 -18.13 3.70 8.13
N GLU A 20 -17.01 4.14 7.54
CA GLU A 20 -15.74 3.40 7.60
C GLU A 20 -15.13 3.46 9.00
N ARG A 21 -15.27 4.58 9.72
CA ARG A 21 -14.83 4.72 11.11
C ARG A 21 -15.59 3.77 12.04
N GLU A 22 -16.88 3.54 11.81
CA GLU A 22 -17.68 2.53 12.52
C GLU A 22 -17.17 1.10 12.30
N GLY A 23 -16.33 0.89 11.28
CA GLY A 23 -15.63 -0.36 11.01
C GLY A 23 -14.51 -0.70 11.99
N LEU A 24 -14.15 0.19 12.92
CA LEU A 24 -13.14 -0.08 13.95
C LEU A 24 -13.62 -1.22 14.88
N ILE A 25 -12.81 -2.27 15.05
CA ILE A 25 -13.16 -3.46 15.83
C ILE A 25 -12.80 -3.27 17.31
N PRO A 26 -11.56 -2.85 17.67
CA PRO A 26 -11.18 -2.70 19.07
C PRO A 26 -11.83 -1.45 19.69
N THR A 27 -12.65 -1.65 20.69
CA THR A 27 -13.40 -0.58 21.37
C THR A 27 -12.55 0.23 22.35
N TYR A 28 -11.36 -0.25 22.67
CA TYR A 28 -10.42 0.43 23.59
C TYR A 28 -9.53 1.45 22.90
N ILE A 29 -9.44 1.42 21.55
CA ILE A 29 -8.64 2.37 20.78
C ILE A 29 -9.36 3.72 20.74
N THR A 30 -8.74 4.72 21.34
CA THR A 30 -9.26 6.08 21.44
C THR A 30 -8.27 7.13 20.92
N LEU A 31 -7.00 6.74 20.77
CA LEU A 31 -5.92 7.62 20.35
C LEU A 31 -5.22 7.11 19.08
N ARG A 32 -4.72 8.04 18.28
CA ARG A 32 -4.07 7.72 16.99
C ARG A 32 -2.88 6.78 17.12
N HIS A 33 -2.06 6.95 18.16
CA HIS A 33 -0.90 6.08 18.35
C HIS A 33 -1.30 4.63 18.68
N GLU A 34 -2.37 4.42 19.47
CA GLU A 34 -2.91 3.09 19.76
C GLU A 34 -3.39 2.39 18.49
N LEU A 35 -4.05 3.15 17.59
CA LEU A 35 -4.46 2.66 16.28
C LEU A 35 -3.25 2.26 15.43
N ASN A 36 -2.23 3.11 15.38
CA ASN A 36 -1.02 2.85 14.61
C ASN A 36 -0.28 1.60 15.13
N GLU A 37 -0.21 1.40 16.46
CA GLU A 37 0.40 0.21 17.07
C GLU A 37 -0.39 -1.06 16.73
N ALA A 38 -1.71 -1.03 16.84
CA ALA A 38 -2.56 -2.17 16.50
C ALA A 38 -2.44 -2.56 15.02
N GLU A 39 -2.42 -1.58 14.12
CA GLU A 39 -2.20 -1.83 12.69
C GLU A 39 -0.80 -2.36 12.41
N GLN A 40 0.23 -1.86 13.10
CA GLN A 40 1.61 -2.30 12.93
C GLN A 40 1.79 -3.79 13.29
N ILE A 41 1.16 -4.27 14.36
CA ILE A 41 1.15 -5.69 14.74
C ILE A 41 0.59 -6.54 13.60
N GLY A 42 -0.55 -6.16 13.05
CA GLY A 42 -1.17 -6.89 11.93
C GLY A 42 -0.31 -6.88 10.66
N ILE A 43 0.39 -5.77 10.39
CA ILE A 43 1.33 -5.67 9.25
C ILE A 43 2.49 -6.64 9.43
N GLU A 44 3.09 -6.75 10.62
CA GLU A 44 4.20 -7.66 10.90
C GLU A 44 3.77 -9.14 10.81
N GLU A 45 2.57 -9.47 11.26
CA GLU A 45 2.00 -10.81 11.10
C GLU A 45 1.75 -11.15 9.63
N ALA A 46 1.21 -10.20 8.87
CA ALA A 46 0.98 -10.35 7.44
C ALA A 46 2.29 -10.50 6.65
N ASP A 47 3.33 -9.77 7.03
CA ASP A 47 4.68 -9.88 6.47
C ASP A 47 5.21 -11.30 6.65
N ARG A 48 5.27 -11.80 7.88
CA ARG A 48 5.70 -13.18 8.18
C ARG A 48 4.90 -14.22 7.41
N TRP A 49 3.57 -14.05 7.33
CA TRP A 49 2.70 -14.94 6.58
C TRP A 49 2.98 -14.90 5.07
N ALA A 50 3.19 -13.71 4.52
CA ALA A 50 3.37 -13.52 3.08
C ALA A 50 4.71 -14.09 2.60
N PHE A 51 5.80 -13.87 3.35
CA PHE A 51 7.12 -14.43 3.06
C PHE A 51 7.30 -15.89 3.48
N GLY A 52 6.43 -16.44 4.33
CA GLY A 52 6.53 -17.79 4.87
C GLY A 52 6.41 -18.92 3.84
N ARG A 53 5.88 -18.63 2.65
CA ARG A 53 5.82 -19.56 1.51
C ARG A 53 5.65 -18.80 0.19
N LYS A 54 5.97 -19.46 -0.93
CA LYS A 54 5.73 -18.87 -2.26
C LYS A 54 4.24 -18.53 -2.45
N ARG A 55 3.97 -17.31 -2.93
CA ARG A 55 2.64 -16.76 -3.20
C ARG A 55 2.59 -16.28 -4.64
N ASP A 56 1.41 -16.27 -5.26
CA ASP A 56 1.21 -15.52 -6.49
C ASP A 56 0.82 -14.08 -6.12
N VAL A 57 1.79 -13.16 -6.18
CA VAL A 57 1.56 -11.74 -5.84
C VAL A 57 0.67 -11.06 -6.87
N LEU A 58 0.65 -11.57 -8.09
CA LEU A 58 -0.15 -11.02 -9.18
C LEU A 58 -1.58 -11.63 -9.23
N ASP A 59 -2.02 -12.31 -8.18
CA ASP A 59 -3.42 -12.74 -7.99
C ASP A 59 -4.19 -11.70 -7.16
N GLU A 60 -5.30 -11.22 -7.69
CA GLU A 60 -6.19 -10.27 -7.02
C GLU A 60 -6.69 -10.81 -5.65
N ARG A 61 -6.98 -12.12 -5.57
CA ARG A 61 -7.38 -12.76 -4.31
C ARG A 61 -6.26 -12.74 -3.28
N PHE A 62 -5.02 -12.86 -3.73
CA PHE A 62 -3.88 -12.72 -2.83
C PHE A 62 -3.76 -11.29 -2.30
N LEU A 63 -3.90 -10.27 -3.17
CA LEU A 63 -3.82 -8.86 -2.76
C LEU A 63 -4.91 -8.48 -1.74
N THR A 64 -6.14 -8.93 -1.95
CA THR A 64 -7.23 -8.72 -0.99
C THR A 64 -7.00 -9.47 0.32
N ALA A 65 -6.50 -10.71 0.27
CA ALA A 65 -6.16 -11.50 1.45
C ALA A 65 -4.98 -10.89 2.23
N LEU A 66 -3.98 -10.33 1.54
CA LEU A 66 -2.86 -9.62 2.16
C LEU A 66 -3.35 -8.41 2.95
N HIS A 67 -4.18 -7.56 2.32
CA HIS A 67 -4.77 -6.41 2.99
C HIS A 67 -5.62 -6.81 4.20
N LYS A 68 -6.43 -7.87 4.06
CA LYS A 68 -7.22 -8.41 5.18
C LYS A 68 -6.34 -8.89 6.33
N ARG A 69 -5.20 -9.52 6.06
CA ARG A 69 -4.28 -9.96 7.10
C ARG A 69 -3.59 -8.80 7.79
N MET A 70 -3.23 -7.75 7.06
CA MET A 70 -2.58 -6.57 7.62
C MET A 70 -3.50 -5.79 8.56
N PHE A 71 -4.80 -5.73 8.27
CA PHE A 71 -5.70 -4.78 8.92
C PHE A 71 -6.96 -5.40 9.52
N GLY A 72 -7.22 -6.70 9.31
CA GLY A 72 -8.48 -7.34 9.68
C GLY A 72 -8.71 -7.54 11.17
N GLN A 73 -7.68 -7.39 12.01
CA GLN A 73 -7.82 -7.34 13.47
C GLN A 73 -8.34 -5.98 13.95
N VAL A 74 -8.15 -4.95 13.12
CA VAL A 74 -8.48 -3.55 13.44
C VAL A 74 -9.74 -3.10 12.71
N TRP A 75 -9.92 -3.51 11.45
CA TRP A 75 -10.94 -2.97 10.57
C TRP A 75 -11.85 -4.05 9.96
N ARG A 76 -13.17 -3.91 10.10
CA ARG A 76 -14.16 -4.84 9.49
C ARG A 76 -14.11 -4.85 7.97
N TRP A 77 -13.81 -3.72 7.34
CA TRP A 77 -13.72 -3.58 5.88
C TRP A 77 -12.36 -4.05 5.29
N ALA A 78 -11.41 -4.49 6.12
CA ALA A 78 -10.12 -4.94 5.64
C ALA A 78 -10.25 -6.05 4.58
N GLY A 79 -9.57 -5.86 3.44
CA GLY A 79 -9.66 -6.76 2.29
C GLY A 79 -10.89 -6.53 1.39
N GLN A 80 -11.72 -5.53 1.68
CA GLN A 80 -12.86 -5.14 0.84
C GLN A 80 -12.52 -3.85 0.08
N TYR A 81 -12.86 -3.78 -1.19
CA TYR A 81 -12.68 -2.54 -1.95
C TYR A 81 -13.59 -1.44 -1.42
N ARG A 82 -13.09 -0.21 -1.48
CA ARG A 82 -13.93 0.96 -1.17
C ARG A 82 -15.05 1.09 -2.20
N THR A 83 -16.17 1.59 -1.77
CA THR A 83 -17.36 1.83 -2.60
C THR A 83 -17.58 3.33 -2.86
N THR A 84 -16.80 4.19 -2.22
CA THR A 84 -16.93 5.66 -2.28
C THR A 84 -15.72 6.28 -2.97
N GLY A 85 -15.90 7.47 -3.56
CA GLY A 85 -14.83 8.29 -4.10
C GLY A 85 -13.84 8.75 -3.02
N ARG A 86 -12.62 9.12 -3.44
CA ARG A 86 -11.57 9.68 -2.60
C ARG A 86 -10.93 10.90 -3.26
N ASN A 87 -10.17 11.65 -2.48
CA ASN A 87 -9.29 12.70 -2.98
C ASN A 87 -8.15 12.17 -3.85
N ILE A 88 -7.79 10.88 -3.71
CA ILE A 88 -6.81 10.14 -4.50
C ILE A 88 -7.37 8.79 -4.92
N GLY A 89 -6.88 8.23 -6.01
CA GLY A 89 -7.34 6.95 -6.52
C GLY A 89 -8.32 7.09 -7.70
N VAL A 90 -8.61 5.96 -8.31
CA VAL A 90 -9.60 5.87 -9.41
C VAL A 90 -11.02 5.89 -8.85
N ASP A 91 -12.02 6.08 -9.70
CA ASP A 91 -13.42 5.90 -9.32
C ASP A 91 -13.66 4.49 -8.78
N ALA A 92 -14.48 4.35 -7.73
CA ALA A 92 -14.68 3.08 -7.04
C ALA A 92 -15.15 1.95 -7.98
N TYR A 93 -16.00 2.26 -8.96
CA TYR A 93 -16.49 1.27 -9.93
C TYR A 93 -15.40 0.78 -10.91
N ARG A 94 -14.28 1.48 -11.03
CA ARG A 94 -13.16 1.11 -11.90
C ARG A 94 -12.12 0.22 -11.23
N ILE A 95 -12.11 0.12 -9.90
CA ILE A 95 -11.06 -0.55 -9.13
C ILE A 95 -10.77 -1.96 -9.68
N GLY A 96 -11.79 -2.77 -9.85
CA GLY A 96 -11.62 -4.16 -10.32
C GLY A 96 -10.99 -4.21 -11.72
N MET A 97 -11.45 -3.38 -12.65
CA MET A 97 -10.93 -3.32 -14.01
C MET A 97 -9.48 -2.82 -14.05
N ASP A 98 -9.19 -1.72 -13.35
CA ASP A 98 -7.87 -1.10 -13.35
C ASP A 98 -6.84 -2.01 -12.63
N LEU A 99 -7.27 -2.74 -11.59
CA LEU A 99 -6.43 -3.73 -10.92
C LEU A 99 -6.13 -4.92 -11.83
N HIS A 100 -7.14 -5.46 -12.52
CA HIS A 100 -6.94 -6.55 -13.48
C HIS A 100 -5.95 -6.15 -14.57
N GLN A 101 -6.12 -4.96 -15.16
CA GLN A 101 -5.20 -4.42 -16.17
C GLN A 101 -3.77 -4.26 -15.61
N LEU A 102 -3.62 -3.78 -14.38
CA LEU A 102 -2.31 -3.69 -13.74
C LEU A 102 -1.64 -5.05 -13.64
N LEU A 103 -2.37 -6.07 -13.17
CA LEU A 103 -1.80 -7.41 -12.99
C LEU A 103 -1.38 -8.04 -14.32
N ASP A 104 -2.15 -7.81 -15.38
CA ASP A 104 -1.81 -8.30 -16.72
C ASP A 104 -0.60 -7.56 -17.31
N ASP A 105 -0.52 -6.24 -17.14
CA ASP A 105 0.64 -5.46 -17.56
C ASP A 105 1.92 -5.94 -16.85
N VAL A 106 1.85 -6.19 -15.54
CA VAL A 106 3.02 -6.68 -14.78
C VAL A 106 3.43 -8.08 -15.24
N ARG A 107 2.48 -8.99 -15.50
CA ARG A 107 2.79 -10.31 -16.09
C ARG A 107 3.48 -10.17 -17.44
N TYR A 108 2.99 -9.27 -18.27
CA TYR A 108 3.61 -8.97 -19.56
C TYR A 108 5.05 -8.46 -19.39
N TRP A 109 5.29 -7.50 -18.49
CA TRP A 109 6.63 -6.96 -18.25
C TRP A 109 7.61 -8.04 -17.80
N VAL A 110 7.16 -8.92 -16.89
CA VAL A 110 7.98 -10.04 -16.40
C VAL A 110 8.28 -11.05 -17.53
N ALA A 111 7.26 -11.44 -18.31
CA ALA A 111 7.41 -12.43 -19.36
C ALA A 111 8.33 -11.98 -20.51
N HIS A 112 8.37 -10.66 -20.79
CA HIS A 112 9.14 -10.09 -21.90
C HIS A 112 10.42 -9.38 -21.45
N GLY A 113 10.74 -9.37 -20.14
CA GLY A 113 11.92 -8.68 -19.63
C GLY A 113 11.93 -7.18 -19.93
N THR A 114 10.74 -6.55 -19.92
CA THR A 114 10.56 -5.12 -20.29
C THR A 114 11.35 -4.20 -19.36
N TYR A 115 11.41 -4.54 -18.08
CA TYR A 115 12.11 -3.79 -17.03
C TYR A 115 12.89 -4.75 -16.13
N GLY A 116 13.90 -4.23 -15.42
CA GLY A 116 14.58 -4.96 -14.35
C GLY A 116 13.66 -5.24 -13.16
N ALA A 117 14.01 -6.22 -12.33
CA ALA A 117 13.17 -6.68 -11.22
C ALA A 117 12.72 -5.55 -10.26
N ASP A 118 13.62 -4.65 -9.90
CA ASP A 118 13.33 -3.49 -9.05
C ASP A 118 12.32 -2.56 -9.70
N GLU A 119 12.51 -2.26 -10.98
CA GLU A 119 11.65 -1.35 -11.71
C GLU A 119 10.25 -1.95 -11.90
N VAL A 120 10.13 -3.25 -12.19
CA VAL A 120 8.84 -3.95 -12.23
C VAL A 120 8.11 -3.79 -10.89
N ALA A 121 8.79 -4.07 -9.78
CA ALA A 121 8.20 -4.00 -8.45
C ALA A 121 7.79 -2.56 -8.06
N VAL A 122 8.61 -1.56 -8.40
CA VAL A 122 8.31 -0.16 -8.08
C VAL A 122 7.19 0.40 -8.97
N ARG A 123 7.13 0.05 -10.26
CA ARG A 123 6.01 0.40 -11.15
C ARG A 123 4.70 -0.26 -10.71
N PHE A 124 4.76 -1.52 -10.29
CA PHE A 124 3.62 -2.21 -9.69
C PHE A 124 3.13 -1.49 -8.43
N HIS A 125 4.06 -1.15 -7.50
CA HIS A 125 3.75 -0.36 -6.32
C HIS A 125 3.04 0.95 -6.66
N HIS A 126 3.65 1.77 -7.55
CA HIS A 126 3.12 3.08 -7.95
C HIS A 126 1.69 2.96 -8.48
N ARG A 127 1.45 2.07 -9.44
CA ARG A 127 0.12 1.89 -10.02
C ARG A 127 -0.90 1.34 -9.04
N LEU A 128 -0.51 0.44 -8.13
CA LEU A 128 -1.39 -0.08 -7.08
C LEU A 128 -1.79 1.02 -6.10
N VAL A 129 -0.86 1.92 -5.73
CA VAL A 129 -1.18 3.11 -4.93
C VAL A 129 -2.09 4.07 -5.69
N ALA A 130 -1.85 4.29 -6.99
CA ALA A 130 -2.69 5.16 -7.83
C ALA A 130 -4.13 4.62 -7.99
N ILE A 131 -4.33 3.30 -8.06
CA ILE A 131 -5.68 2.69 -8.07
C ILE A 131 -6.39 2.93 -6.73
N HIS A 132 -5.65 2.84 -5.62
CA HIS A 132 -6.16 3.07 -4.26
C HIS A 132 -7.37 2.21 -3.91
N PRO A 133 -7.25 0.87 -3.94
CA PRO A 133 -8.42 -0.03 -3.92
C PRO A 133 -9.17 -0.06 -2.59
N PHE A 134 -8.53 0.20 -1.45
CA PHE A 134 -9.12 0.03 -0.12
C PHE A 134 -9.46 1.36 0.56
N PRO A 135 -10.31 1.37 1.58
CA PRO A 135 -10.64 2.58 2.34
C PRO A 135 -9.41 3.28 2.96
N ASN A 136 -8.44 2.50 3.44
CA ASN A 136 -7.17 2.98 4.01
C ASN A 136 -6.08 1.92 3.87
N GLY A 137 -4.82 2.24 4.24
CA GLY A 137 -3.72 1.27 4.27
C GLY A 137 -3.07 0.99 2.91
N ASN A 138 -3.53 1.62 1.83
CA ASN A 138 -3.08 1.32 0.46
C ASN A 138 -1.57 1.45 0.25
N GLY A 139 -0.94 2.49 0.78
CA GLY A 139 0.52 2.67 0.65
C GLY A 139 1.32 1.57 1.35
N ARG A 140 0.93 1.17 2.56
CA ARG A 140 1.58 0.09 3.32
C ARG A 140 1.37 -1.27 2.65
N HIS A 141 0.15 -1.52 2.18
CA HIS A 141 -0.20 -2.72 1.41
C HIS A 141 0.61 -2.82 0.11
N ALA A 142 0.65 -1.74 -0.68
CA ALA A 142 1.37 -1.74 -1.96
C ALA A 142 2.89 -1.91 -1.78
N ARG A 143 3.48 -1.36 -0.71
CA ARG A 143 4.90 -1.58 -0.39
C ARG A 143 5.18 -3.05 -0.09
N LEU A 144 4.38 -3.67 0.76
CA LEU A 144 4.57 -5.09 1.09
C LEU A 144 4.35 -6.01 -0.13
N ALA A 145 3.36 -5.71 -0.97
CA ALA A 145 3.14 -6.45 -2.21
C ALA A 145 4.31 -6.30 -3.20
N ALA A 146 4.87 -5.08 -3.32
CA ALA A 146 6.05 -4.84 -4.16
C ALA A 146 7.31 -5.51 -3.62
N ASP A 147 7.51 -5.54 -2.30
CA ASP A 147 8.60 -6.27 -1.65
C ASP A 147 8.57 -7.76 -2.01
N LEU A 148 7.38 -8.35 -1.93
CA LEU A 148 7.16 -9.76 -2.31
C LEU A 148 7.47 -10.00 -3.78
N LEU A 149 6.99 -9.11 -4.65
CA LEU A 149 7.24 -9.22 -6.09
C LEU A 149 8.73 -9.09 -6.41
N ALA A 150 9.42 -8.10 -5.83
CA ALA A 150 10.86 -7.93 -6.01
C ALA A 150 11.64 -9.21 -5.64
N VAL A 151 11.33 -9.80 -4.48
CA VAL A 151 11.96 -11.04 -4.02
C VAL A 151 11.63 -12.22 -4.95
N GLN A 152 10.41 -12.33 -5.45
CA GLN A 152 10.02 -13.38 -6.39
C GLN A 152 10.73 -13.25 -7.74
N LEU A 153 11.09 -12.04 -8.14
CA LEU A 153 11.87 -11.76 -9.35
C LEU A 153 13.38 -11.87 -9.13
N GLY A 154 13.83 -12.31 -7.94
CA GLY A 154 15.23 -12.54 -7.60
C GLY A 154 15.98 -11.30 -7.13
N ALA A 155 15.29 -10.19 -6.88
CA ALA A 155 15.90 -9.00 -6.29
C ALA A 155 15.88 -9.06 -4.75
N ALA A 156 16.68 -8.21 -4.10
CA ALA A 156 16.58 -8.01 -2.66
C ALA A 156 15.26 -7.28 -2.31
N ARG A 157 14.78 -7.46 -1.08
CA ARG A 157 13.64 -6.71 -0.56
C ARG A 157 13.91 -5.20 -0.62
N LEU A 158 12.89 -4.43 -0.98
CA LEU A 158 12.97 -2.97 -1.01
C LEU A 158 12.99 -2.39 0.41
N THR A 159 13.59 -1.22 0.60
CA THR A 159 13.83 -0.62 1.92
C THR A 159 12.90 0.55 2.23
N TRP A 160 12.42 1.25 1.21
CA TRP A 160 11.42 2.33 1.32
C TRP A 160 11.84 3.46 2.29
N GLY A 161 13.08 3.90 2.18
CA GLY A 161 13.62 4.96 3.03
C GLY A 161 14.01 4.55 4.46
N ARG A 162 13.92 3.24 4.81
CA ARG A 162 14.26 2.76 6.16
C ARG A 162 15.76 2.84 6.49
N ALA A 163 16.61 2.91 5.48
CA ALA A 163 18.05 3.07 5.68
C ALA A 163 18.44 4.50 6.07
N ASN A 164 17.59 5.48 5.80
CA ASN A 164 17.82 6.86 6.17
C ASN A 164 17.44 7.07 7.65
N LEU A 165 18.40 7.51 8.47
CA LEU A 165 18.17 7.93 9.86
C LEU A 165 17.51 9.33 9.93
N VAL A 166 16.53 9.59 9.08
CA VAL A 166 15.78 10.85 9.00
C VAL A 166 14.48 10.74 9.79
N GLU A 167 13.94 11.87 10.20
CA GLU A 167 12.65 11.95 10.86
C GLU A 167 11.53 11.28 10.01
N PRO A 168 10.59 10.55 10.64
CA PRO A 168 9.51 9.85 9.93
C PRO A 168 8.70 10.76 9.00
N LYS A 169 8.53 12.03 9.37
CA LYS A 169 7.82 13.04 8.57
C LYS A 169 8.56 13.37 7.27
N GLU A 170 9.88 13.52 7.34
CA GLU A 170 10.73 13.81 6.17
C GLU A 170 10.77 12.62 5.21
N THR A 171 10.90 11.39 5.75
CA THR A 171 10.83 10.16 4.98
C THR A 171 9.50 10.03 4.23
N ARG A 172 8.38 10.37 4.91
CA ARG A 172 7.05 10.38 4.29
C ARG A 172 6.94 11.43 3.20
N GLN A 173 7.47 12.64 3.42
CA GLN A 173 7.44 13.71 2.42
C GLN A 173 8.27 13.37 1.19
N ALA A 174 9.46 12.78 1.36
CA ALA A 174 10.29 12.28 0.27
C ALA A 174 9.54 11.20 -0.54
N TYR A 175 8.88 10.27 0.12
CA TYR A 175 8.04 9.26 -0.52
C TYR A 175 6.90 9.87 -1.37
N VAL A 176 6.14 10.82 -0.81
CA VAL A 176 5.04 11.47 -1.53
C VAL A 176 5.55 12.27 -2.72
N THR A 177 6.68 12.96 -2.56
CA THR A 177 7.33 13.68 -3.66
C THR A 177 7.74 12.72 -4.79
N ALA A 178 8.32 11.57 -4.44
CA ALA A 178 8.71 10.56 -5.41
C ALA A 178 7.51 9.92 -6.13
N LEU A 179 6.38 9.72 -5.43
CA LEU A 179 5.12 9.27 -6.06
C LEU A 179 4.61 10.30 -7.08
N ARG A 180 4.60 11.58 -6.73
CA ARG A 180 4.16 12.67 -7.64
C ARG A 180 5.04 12.75 -8.89
N ALA A 181 6.36 12.58 -8.76
CA ALA A 181 7.23 12.50 -9.92
C ALA A 181 6.88 11.29 -10.82
N ALA A 182 6.56 10.14 -10.22
CA ALA A 182 6.12 8.97 -10.96
C ALA A 182 4.75 9.16 -11.64
N ASP A 183 3.83 9.95 -11.06
CA ASP A 183 2.58 10.37 -11.69
C ASP A 183 2.85 11.22 -12.95
N ASP A 184 3.92 12.04 -12.93
CA ASP A 184 4.41 12.83 -14.06
C ASP A 184 5.37 12.03 -14.99
N HIS A 185 5.31 10.69 -14.94
CA HIS A 185 6.08 9.74 -15.74
C HIS A 185 7.58 9.64 -15.43
N ASP A 186 8.09 10.29 -14.39
CA ASP A 186 9.46 10.11 -13.89
C ASP A 186 9.52 9.12 -12.72
N ILE A 187 9.81 7.86 -13.05
CA ILE A 187 9.90 6.77 -12.05
C ILE A 187 11.22 6.78 -11.27
N ALA A 188 12.25 7.50 -11.75
CA ALA A 188 13.60 7.42 -11.18
C ALA A 188 13.69 7.82 -9.71
N PRO A 189 13.02 8.91 -9.23
CA PRO A 189 13.02 9.25 -7.82
C PRO A 189 12.39 8.18 -6.93
N LEU A 190 11.33 7.51 -7.41
CA LEU A 190 10.67 6.45 -6.64
C LEU A 190 11.52 5.17 -6.59
N LEU A 191 12.22 4.84 -7.66
CA LEU A 191 13.21 3.75 -7.68
C LEU A 191 14.35 4.01 -6.69
N ALA A 192 14.91 5.22 -6.70
CA ALA A 192 15.95 5.60 -5.75
C ALA A 192 15.45 5.50 -4.31
N PHE A 193 14.28 6.06 -4.01
CA PHE A 193 13.66 6.00 -2.68
C PHE A 193 13.39 4.58 -2.21
N ALA A 194 12.97 3.69 -3.10
CA ALA A 194 12.67 2.31 -2.74
C ALA A 194 13.92 1.51 -2.32
N ARG A 195 15.14 1.99 -2.63
CA ARG A 195 16.42 1.36 -2.30
C ARG A 195 17.18 2.05 -1.17
N THR A 196 16.64 3.13 -0.56
CA THR A 196 17.29 3.87 0.55
C THR A 196 16.79 3.48 1.96
#